data_e2d8012b70b112d5a83e027561e49993
#
_entry.id   e2d8012b70b112d5a83e027561e49993
#
_cell.length_a   1.000
_cell.length_b   1.000
_cell.length_c   1.000
_cell.angle_alpha   90.00
_cell.angle_beta   90.00
_cell.angle_gamma   90.00
#
_symmetry.space_group_name_H-M   'P 1'
#
loop_
_entity.id
_entity.type
_entity.pdbx_description
1 polymer ?
#
loop_
_entity_poly.entity_id
_entity_poly.type
_entity_poly.pdbx_seq_one_letter_code
_entity_poly.pdbx_strand_id
1 'polypeptide(L)'
;MKKSIFLAALCLMNVVLMAQDYELRVLTFEDEDAQFSEYTLDYADDWAGRTITTWSDLIDDPQYGGPLTYADFMSAEYHWYDEGNTELAHTFPDNYAYCFWGGGHAISNYWGEGWSDEDRDTHIAKYYGEDYVAENAGNDAMLGWFNLQMMVPVQAHSGENFAVHYGYKDFYSYIENLPELRFEDGEMHVIDHMYVTNTNYTLNQLYNGVKSEAGNTFGGNWEGLTEDAWLKIVAYGFDDVEADAYAEPIDSVEFYLVQGENVVTDWQKWDLSALGEVAKVRFNFLYSDEMGGKYGFTIPGYFAYDDVAVRFPKQSTALENTQSHTSHAQKIIRNGQLLIIRDGKEYNMLGQ
;
A
#
# COMPACT_ATOMS: atom_id res chain seq x y z
N MET A 1 -32.73 58.91 32.27
CA MET A 1 -32.31 57.46 32.07
C MET A 1 -32.13 57.21 30.58
N LYS A 2 -30.90 57.22 30.12
CA LYS A 2 -30.55 56.95 28.70
C LYS A 2 -30.22 55.47 28.56
N LYS A 3 -30.99 54.74 27.77
CA LYS A 3 -30.72 53.35 27.41
C LYS A 3 -29.76 53.34 26.24
N SER A 4 -28.52 52.89 26.44
CA SER A 4 -27.57 52.63 25.42
C SER A 4 -27.82 51.20 24.85
N ILE A 5 -28.17 51.13 23.56
CA ILE A 5 -28.30 49.88 22.83
C ILE A 5 -26.92 49.59 22.28
N PHE A 6 -26.28 48.50 22.77
CA PHE A 6 -25.06 47.92 22.19
C PHE A 6 -25.47 47.02 21.01
N LEU A 7 -25.15 47.47 19.80
CA LEU A 7 -25.30 46.68 18.61
C LEU A 7 -24.03 45.82 18.44
N ALA A 8 -24.12 44.54 18.79
CA ALA A 8 -23.05 43.60 18.51
C ALA A 8 -23.10 43.20 17.03
N ALA A 9 -22.18 43.74 16.23
CA ALA A 9 -21.96 43.28 14.86
C ALA A 9 -21.27 41.92 14.90
N LEU A 10 -22.03 40.85 14.68
CA LEU A 10 -21.50 39.51 14.48
C LEU A 10 -20.92 39.43 13.07
N CYS A 11 -19.62 39.60 12.91
CA CYS A 11 -18.91 39.25 11.68
C CYS A 11 -18.94 37.74 11.51
N LEU A 12 -19.89 37.23 10.75
CA LEU A 12 -19.85 35.90 10.18
C LEU A 12 -18.71 35.89 9.13
N MET A 13 -17.52 35.48 9.54
CA MET A 13 -16.52 35.01 8.59
C MET A 13 -17.05 33.70 8.02
N ASN A 14 -17.63 33.79 6.83
CA ASN A 14 -17.78 32.61 5.97
C ASN A 14 -16.37 32.17 5.55
N VAL A 15 -15.80 31.25 6.31
CA VAL A 15 -14.68 30.45 5.80
C VAL A 15 -15.30 29.56 4.73
N VAL A 16 -15.19 29.98 3.50
CA VAL A 16 -15.40 29.09 2.37
C VAL A 16 -14.22 28.11 2.44
N LEU A 17 -14.43 26.96 3.06
CA LEU A 17 -13.58 25.81 2.84
C LEU A 17 -13.73 25.49 1.33
N MET A 18 -12.83 25.99 0.55
CA MET A 18 -12.63 25.51 -0.81
C MET A 18 -12.20 24.05 -0.63
N ALA A 19 -13.08 23.10 -0.91
CA ALA A 19 -12.68 21.71 -1.06
C ALA A 19 -11.54 21.74 -2.11
N GLN A 20 -10.35 21.41 -1.68
CA GLN A 20 -9.22 21.36 -2.59
C GLN A 20 -9.54 20.27 -3.60
N ASP A 21 -9.69 20.65 -4.87
CA ASP A 21 -9.89 19.68 -5.95
C ASP A 21 -8.64 18.79 -6.02
N TYR A 22 -8.82 17.49 -5.85
CA TYR A 22 -7.76 16.50 -5.96
C TYR A 22 -8.03 15.53 -7.11
N GLU A 23 -6.98 14.95 -7.62
CA GLU A 23 -7.01 13.76 -8.48
C GLU A 23 -6.55 12.55 -7.68
N LEU A 24 -7.07 11.38 -8.02
CA LEU A 24 -6.55 10.12 -7.51
C LEU A 24 -5.51 9.59 -8.49
N ARG A 25 -4.35 9.24 -7.97
CA ARG A 25 -3.37 8.40 -8.64
C ARG A 25 -3.38 7.06 -7.96
N VAL A 26 -3.26 5.99 -8.72
CA VAL A 26 -3.43 4.64 -8.22
C VAL A 26 -2.18 3.83 -8.49
N LEU A 27 -1.65 3.18 -7.46
CA LEU A 27 -0.60 2.18 -7.57
C LEU A 27 -1.28 0.84 -7.84
N THR A 28 -1.14 0.34 -9.05
CA THR A 28 -1.78 -0.88 -9.54
C THR A 28 -0.84 -2.07 -9.60
N PHE A 29 0.48 -1.85 -9.40
CA PHE A 29 1.54 -2.84 -9.55
C PHE A 29 1.66 -3.44 -10.97
N GLU A 30 1.05 -2.81 -11.98
CA GLU A 30 1.10 -3.28 -13.35
C GLU A 30 2.33 -2.77 -14.11
N ASP A 31 2.82 -3.59 -15.02
CA ASP A 31 4.06 -3.31 -15.76
C ASP A 31 3.97 -2.05 -16.63
N GLU A 32 2.78 -1.71 -17.10
CA GLU A 32 2.53 -0.49 -17.88
C GLU A 32 2.73 0.78 -17.06
N ASP A 33 2.55 0.67 -15.74
CA ASP A 33 2.67 1.77 -14.79
C ASP A 33 4.05 1.83 -14.12
N ALA A 34 4.96 0.90 -14.48
CA ALA A 34 6.29 0.85 -13.89
C ALA A 34 7.12 2.08 -14.24
N GLN A 35 7.66 2.70 -13.21
CA GLN A 35 8.57 3.86 -13.31
C GLN A 35 9.98 3.51 -12.82
N PHE A 36 10.33 2.23 -12.86
CA PHE A 36 11.63 1.80 -12.40
C PHE A 36 12.77 2.38 -13.24
N SER A 37 13.76 2.93 -12.55
CA SER A 37 15.11 2.95 -13.16
C SER A 37 15.62 1.52 -13.15
N GLU A 38 16.09 1.03 -14.30
CA GLU A 38 16.70 -0.30 -14.39
C GLU A 38 17.77 -0.47 -13.30
N TYR A 39 17.65 -1.53 -12.51
CA TYR A 39 18.67 -1.90 -11.53
C TYR A 39 18.89 -3.39 -11.51
N THR A 40 20.06 -3.83 -11.08
CA THR A 40 20.43 -5.22 -11.00
C THR A 40 20.46 -5.66 -9.55
N LEU A 41 19.66 -6.67 -9.22
CA LEU A 41 19.73 -7.33 -7.93
C LEU A 41 20.95 -8.25 -7.91
N ASP A 42 21.85 -8.00 -6.96
CA ASP A 42 23.06 -8.80 -6.78
C ASP A 42 22.92 -9.64 -5.51
N TYR A 43 22.43 -10.85 -5.67
CA TYR A 43 22.30 -11.82 -4.60
C TYR A 43 23.38 -12.88 -4.66
N ALA A 44 23.77 -13.41 -3.51
CA ALA A 44 24.56 -14.61 -3.46
C ALA A 44 23.78 -15.78 -4.09
N ASP A 45 24.43 -16.58 -4.91
CA ASP A 45 23.96 -17.79 -5.57
C ASP A 45 23.06 -17.58 -6.81
N ASP A 46 21.76 -17.89 -6.73
CA ASP A 46 20.91 -18.08 -7.92
C ASP A 46 20.30 -16.76 -8.45
N TRP A 47 20.40 -15.67 -7.75
CA TRP A 47 19.75 -14.39 -8.07
C TRP A 47 20.71 -13.32 -8.62
N ALA A 48 22.00 -13.58 -8.58
CA ALA A 48 23.02 -12.64 -9.04
C ALA A 48 22.79 -12.22 -10.50
N GLY A 49 22.77 -10.91 -10.73
CA GLY A 49 22.60 -10.34 -12.06
C GLY A 49 21.17 -10.26 -12.57
N ARG A 50 20.15 -10.48 -11.75
CA ARG A 50 18.75 -10.27 -12.15
C ARG A 50 18.48 -8.79 -12.34
N THR A 51 18.08 -8.40 -13.53
CA THR A 51 17.71 -7.02 -13.86
C THR A 51 16.23 -6.78 -13.57
N ILE A 52 15.91 -5.70 -12.90
CA ILE A 52 14.57 -5.27 -12.57
C ILE A 52 14.23 -4.06 -13.43
N THR A 53 13.18 -4.16 -14.21
CA THR A 53 12.68 -3.11 -15.10
C THR A 53 11.19 -2.91 -14.99
N THR A 54 10.47 -3.87 -14.39
CA THR A 54 9.01 -3.89 -14.26
C THR A 54 8.60 -4.43 -12.89
N TRP A 55 7.33 -4.27 -12.54
CA TRP A 55 6.75 -4.86 -11.33
C TRP A 55 6.82 -6.39 -11.35
N SER A 56 6.54 -7.01 -12.51
CA SER A 56 6.61 -8.47 -12.66
C SER A 56 8.03 -9.03 -12.48
N ASP A 57 9.08 -8.23 -12.71
CA ASP A 57 10.46 -8.65 -12.43
C ASP A 57 10.74 -8.82 -10.93
N LEU A 58 9.91 -8.24 -10.07
CA LEU A 58 9.98 -8.37 -8.60
C LEU A 58 9.29 -9.64 -8.10
N ILE A 59 8.50 -10.34 -8.93
CA ILE A 59 7.77 -11.53 -8.52
C ILE A 59 8.77 -12.70 -8.42
N ASP A 60 8.73 -13.36 -7.27
CA ASP A 60 9.46 -14.61 -7.02
C ASP A 60 8.50 -15.81 -7.03
N ASP A 61 8.87 -16.89 -6.40
CA ASP A 61 7.98 -18.03 -6.30
C ASP A 61 6.82 -17.80 -5.30
N PRO A 62 5.77 -18.62 -5.35
CA PRO A 62 4.61 -18.43 -4.48
C PRO A 62 4.89 -18.65 -2.99
N GLN A 63 6.04 -19.22 -2.64
CA GLN A 63 6.44 -19.46 -1.26
C GLN A 63 7.02 -18.21 -0.60
N TYR A 64 7.95 -17.54 -1.28
CA TYR A 64 8.83 -16.59 -0.63
C TYR A 64 8.55 -15.13 -0.93
N GLY A 65 7.77 -14.87 -1.97
CA GLY A 65 7.23 -13.55 -2.23
C GLY A 65 8.20 -12.52 -2.71
N GLY A 66 9.15 -12.91 -3.49
CA GLY A 66 10.06 -11.98 -4.08
C GLY A 66 11.50 -12.41 -3.92
N PRO A 67 12.45 -11.79 -4.62
CA PRO A 67 13.84 -12.20 -4.70
C PRO A 67 14.60 -11.99 -3.39
N LEU A 68 14.04 -12.41 -2.27
CA LEU A 68 14.54 -12.02 -0.94
C LEU A 68 14.97 -13.16 -0.06
N THR A 69 14.77 -14.37 -0.50
CA THR A 69 14.94 -15.52 0.37
C THR A 69 16.37 -15.70 0.82
N TYR A 70 17.33 -15.23 0.03
CA TYR A 70 18.76 -15.40 0.28
C TYR A 70 19.60 -14.22 -0.18
N ALA A 71 19.06 -13.00 -0.11
CA ALA A 71 19.91 -11.81 -0.25
C ALA A 71 21.09 -11.93 0.72
N ASP A 72 22.28 -11.59 0.28
CA ASP A 72 23.42 -11.48 1.20
C ASP A 72 23.00 -10.64 2.40
N PHE A 73 23.24 -11.13 3.60
CA PHE A 73 22.79 -10.58 4.87
C PHE A 73 23.03 -9.08 5.08
N MET A 74 23.67 -8.41 4.17
CA MET A 74 24.14 -7.04 4.31
C MET A 74 23.67 -6.11 3.19
N SER A 75 22.94 -6.59 2.18
CA SER A 75 22.43 -5.76 1.10
C SER A 75 20.92 -5.95 0.93
N ALA A 76 20.15 -5.07 1.53
CA ALA A 76 18.73 -4.99 1.30
C ALA A 76 18.47 -4.14 0.06
N GLU A 77 18.62 -4.73 -1.11
CA GLU A 77 18.40 -4.00 -2.35
C GLU A 77 16.97 -4.18 -2.90
N TYR A 78 16.17 -5.10 -2.34
CA TYR A 78 14.77 -5.20 -2.74
C TYR A 78 14.00 -4.02 -2.20
N HIS A 79 13.72 -3.13 -3.07
CA HIS A 79 12.82 -2.02 -2.82
C HIS A 79 12.04 -1.73 -4.09
N TRP A 80 10.94 -1.04 -3.94
CA TRP A 80 10.23 -0.48 -5.08
C TRP A 80 9.74 0.92 -4.72
N TYR A 81 9.62 1.74 -5.74
CA TYR A 81 9.18 3.11 -5.65
C TYR A 81 8.33 3.46 -6.86
N ASP A 82 7.10 3.87 -6.65
CA ASP A 82 6.16 4.29 -7.69
C ASP A 82 6.39 5.76 -8.03
N GLU A 83 7.61 6.05 -8.54
CA GLU A 83 8.10 7.39 -8.85
C GLU A 83 7.25 8.07 -9.93
N GLY A 84 6.82 9.31 -9.65
CA GLY A 84 6.04 10.12 -10.60
C GLY A 84 4.57 9.74 -10.73
N ASN A 85 4.10 8.71 -10.01
CA ASN A 85 2.69 8.34 -9.90
C ASN A 85 2.19 8.57 -8.48
N THR A 86 2.19 7.57 -7.60
CA THR A 86 1.70 7.73 -6.23
C THR A 86 2.76 8.19 -5.24
N GLU A 87 4.02 8.19 -5.61
CA GLU A 87 5.20 8.47 -4.78
C GLU A 87 5.35 7.53 -3.58
N LEU A 88 4.60 6.42 -3.57
CA LEU A 88 4.72 5.38 -2.57
C LEU A 88 5.93 4.49 -2.81
N ALA A 89 6.63 4.18 -1.74
CA ALA A 89 7.74 3.26 -1.75
C ALA A 89 7.61 2.23 -0.62
N HIS A 90 8.20 1.07 -0.85
CA HIS A 90 8.38 0.03 0.13
C HIS A 90 9.79 0.09 0.70
N THR A 91 9.88 -0.04 2.02
CA THR A 91 11.13 -0.26 2.72
C THR A 91 11.00 -1.39 3.72
N PHE A 92 12.07 -2.14 3.91
CA PHE A 92 12.11 -3.16 4.94
C PHE A 92 12.33 -2.56 6.33
N PRO A 93 11.83 -3.23 7.37
CA PRO A 93 12.22 -2.92 8.74
C PRO A 93 13.72 -3.11 8.95
N ASP A 94 14.35 -2.22 9.73
CA ASP A 94 15.80 -2.18 9.94
C ASP A 94 16.44 -3.47 10.43
N ASN A 95 15.69 -4.29 11.18
CA ASN A 95 16.26 -5.49 11.83
C ASN A 95 16.47 -6.66 10.90
N TYR A 96 15.67 -6.75 9.86
CA TYR A 96 15.65 -7.84 8.89
C TYR A 96 15.51 -7.30 7.49
N ALA A 97 16.23 -6.20 7.22
CA ALA A 97 16.18 -5.48 5.97
C ALA A 97 16.64 -6.30 4.75
N TYR A 98 17.00 -7.54 4.95
CA TYR A 98 17.51 -8.43 3.92
C TYR A 98 16.50 -9.50 3.46
N CYS A 99 15.34 -9.62 4.08
CA CYS A 99 14.37 -10.61 3.65
C CYS A 99 12.92 -10.25 4.01
N PHE A 100 12.00 -10.72 3.17
CA PHE A 100 10.57 -10.54 3.35
C PHE A 100 10.05 -11.10 4.68
N TRP A 101 10.67 -12.14 5.23
CA TRP A 101 10.30 -12.72 6.52
C TRP A 101 10.65 -11.86 7.74
N GLY A 102 11.43 -10.84 7.55
CA GLY A 102 11.62 -9.77 8.54
C GLY A 102 10.46 -8.78 8.59
N GLY A 103 9.51 -8.95 7.70
CA GLY A 103 8.39 -8.04 7.45
C GLY A 103 8.60 -7.25 6.18
N GLY A 104 7.55 -7.04 5.38
CA GLY A 104 7.67 -6.31 4.14
C GLY A 104 6.44 -6.41 3.25
N HIS A 105 6.59 -5.90 2.03
CA HIS A 105 5.58 -5.87 0.99
C HIS A 105 6.19 -6.41 -0.30
N ALA A 106 5.79 -7.60 -0.71
CA ALA A 106 6.29 -8.26 -1.91
C ALA A 106 5.23 -8.25 -3.02
N ILE A 107 5.69 -8.27 -4.27
CA ILE A 107 4.81 -8.32 -5.44
C ILE A 107 4.50 -9.78 -5.78
N SER A 108 3.27 -10.04 -6.17
CA SER A 108 2.77 -11.36 -6.53
C SER A 108 1.73 -11.28 -7.65
N ASN A 109 1.53 -12.43 -8.32
CA ASN A 109 0.43 -12.65 -9.25
C ASN A 109 -0.17 -14.06 -9.09
N TYR A 110 0.10 -14.72 -7.97
CA TYR A 110 -0.35 -16.08 -7.72
C TYR A 110 -1.77 -16.10 -7.15
N TRP A 111 -2.66 -16.82 -7.79
CA TRP A 111 -4.04 -16.94 -7.34
C TRP A 111 -4.63 -18.31 -7.62
N GLY A 112 -5.65 -18.67 -6.84
CA GLY A 112 -6.42 -19.89 -7.05
C GLY A 112 -7.53 -20.05 -6.03
N GLU A 113 -8.67 -20.53 -6.49
CA GLU A 113 -9.82 -20.84 -5.66
C GLU A 113 -9.53 -22.03 -4.72
N GLY A 114 -10.01 -21.95 -3.49
CA GLY A 114 -9.88 -22.99 -2.49
C GLY A 114 -8.62 -22.87 -1.63
N TRP A 115 -8.77 -23.25 -0.35
CA TRP A 115 -7.73 -23.19 0.69
C TRP A 115 -7.82 -24.38 1.63
N SER A 116 -8.42 -25.49 1.21
CA SER A 116 -8.39 -26.75 1.93
C SER A 116 -7.09 -27.52 1.66
N ASP A 117 -6.72 -28.43 2.55
CA ASP A 117 -5.56 -29.29 2.32
C ASP A 117 -5.68 -30.10 1.00
N GLU A 118 -6.91 -30.34 0.53
CA GLU A 118 -7.16 -31.02 -0.74
C GLU A 118 -6.80 -30.13 -1.94
N ASP A 119 -7.04 -28.82 -1.83
CA ASP A 119 -6.74 -27.85 -2.91
C ASP A 119 -5.25 -27.53 -2.98
N ARG A 120 -4.52 -27.60 -1.87
CA ARG A 120 -3.10 -27.25 -1.78
C ARG A 120 -2.25 -27.92 -2.87
N ASP A 121 -2.37 -29.23 -3.01
CA ASP A 121 -1.53 -29.96 -3.96
C ASP A 121 -1.86 -29.58 -5.42
N THR A 122 -3.11 -29.25 -5.70
CA THR A 122 -3.54 -28.71 -7.00
C THR A 122 -2.89 -27.34 -7.26
N HIS A 123 -2.86 -26.46 -6.27
CA HIS A 123 -2.23 -25.16 -6.39
C HIS A 123 -0.71 -25.28 -6.53
N ILE A 124 -0.07 -26.14 -5.76
CA ILE A 124 1.37 -26.40 -5.88
C ILE A 124 1.69 -26.96 -7.27
N ALA A 125 0.89 -27.92 -7.76
CA ALA A 125 1.08 -28.48 -9.10
C ALA A 125 0.94 -27.44 -10.21
N LYS A 126 0.08 -26.44 -10.03
CA LYS A 126 -0.08 -25.34 -11.01
C LYS A 126 1.23 -24.56 -11.24
N TYR A 127 2.02 -24.33 -10.19
CA TYR A 127 3.22 -23.49 -10.25
C TYR A 127 4.53 -24.27 -10.32
N TYR A 128 4.58 -25.46 -9.68
CA TYR A 128 5.80 -26.29 -9.62
C TYR A 128 5.72 -27.56 -10.49
N GLY A 129 4.51 -27.92 -10.94
CA GLY A 129 4.26 -29.12 -11.75
C GLY A 129 3.81 -30.32 -10.91
N GLU A 130 3.08 -31.26 -11.55
CA GLU A 130 2.58 -32.49 -10.93
C GLU A 130 3.70 -33.42 -10.45
N ASP A 131 4.82 -33.45 -11.18
CA ASP A 131 5.99 -34.27 -10.80
C ASP A 131 6.58 -33.80 -9.48
N TYR A 132 6.64 -32.48 -9.23
CA TYR A 132 7.10 -31.92 -7.97
C TYR A 132 6.24 -32.37 -6.78
N VAL A 133 4.92 -32.33 -6.93
CA VAL A 133 3.97 -32.80 -5.90
C VAL A 133 4.16 -34.30 -5.65
N ALA A 134 4.29 -35.09 -6.71
CA ALA A 134 4.47 -36.55 -6.59
C ALA A 134 5.81 -36.93 -5.92
N GLU A 135 6.89 -36.25 -6.25
CA GLU A 135 8.22 -36.46 -5.68
C GLU A 135 8.30 -36.06 -4.19
N ASN A 136 7.50 -35.08 -3.79
CA ASN A 136 7.48 -34.54 -2.43
C ASN A 136 6.27 -35.02 -1.60
N ALA A 137 5.53 -36.03 -2.07
CA ALA A 137 4.36 -36.54 -1.37
C ALA A 137 4.70 -36.97 0.07
N GLY A 138 3.97 -36.39 1.05
CA GLY A 138 4.22 -36.63 2.48
C GLY A 138 5.37 -35.81 3.07
N ASN A 139 5.92 -34.86 2.33
CA ASN A 139 6.94 -33.92 2.81
C ASN A 139 6.30 -32.54 3.04
N ASP A 140 5.79 -32.30 4.24
CA ASP A 140 5.11 -31.04 4.56
C ASP A 140 6.03 -29.82 4.51
N ALA A 141 7.34 -30.00 4.63
CA ALA A 141 8.29 -28.92 4.42
C ALA A 141 8.32 -28.45 2.95
N MET A 142 7.91 -29.28 2.01
CA MET A 142 7.87 -28.96 0.59
C MET A 142 6.45 -28.76 0.05
N LEU A 143 5.44 -29.34 0.71
CA LEU A 143 4.04 -29.27 0.30
C LEU A 143 3.14 -28.58 1.36
N GLY A 144 3.72 -27.94 2.38
CA GLY A 144 2.95 -27.19 3.36
C GLY A 144 2.32 -25.93 2.76
N TRP A 145 1.24 -25.44 3.37
CA TRP A 145 0.59 -24.20 2.92
C TRP A 145 1.51 -22.98 2.95
N PHE A 146 2.54 -22.98 3.79
CA PHE A 146 3.57 -21.93 3.78
C PHE A 146 4.32 -21.82 2.45
N ASN A 147 4.29 -22.83 1.59
CA ASN A 147 4.81 -22.75 0.23
C ASN A 147 3.92 -21.94 -0.73
N LEU A 148 2.74 -21.51 -0.29
CA LEU A 148 1.78 -20.71 -1.07
C LEU A 148 1.37 -19.42 -0.35
N GLN A 149 2.26 -18.87 0.47
CA GLN A 149 1.96 -17.68 1.28
C GLN A 149 1.73 -16.42 0.44
N MET A 150 2.20 -16.40 -0.80
CA MET A 150 2.02 -15.30 -1.74
C MET A 150 0.76 -15.42 -2.60
N MET A 151 -0.04 -16.45 -2.36
CA MET A 151 -1.21 -16.75 -3.16
C MET A 151 -2.48 -16.18 -2.54
N VAL A 152 -3.37 -15.65 -3.38
CA VAL A 152 -4.70 -15.17 -2.99
C VAL A 152 -5.81 -16.03 -3.60
N PRO A 153 -7.05 -16.04 -3.03
CA PRO A 153 -8.13 -16.91 -3.51
C PRO A 153 -8.68 -16.51 -4.88
N VAL A 154 -8.56 -15.24 -5.27
CA VAL A 154 -9.12 -14.66 -6.49
C VAL A 154 -8.02 -13.94 -7.29
N GLN A 155 -8.27 -13.65 -8.57
CA GLN A 155 -7.35 -12.85 -9.39
C GLN A 155 -7.09 -11.47 -8.74
N ALA A 156 -6.03 -10.77 -9.18
CA ALA A 156 -5.77 -9.39 -8.80
C ALA A 156 -7.04 -8.53 -8.91
N HIS A 157 -7.17 -7.50 -8.07
CA HIS A 157 -8.34 -6.61 -8.11
C HIS A 157 -8.40 -5.86 -9.44
N SER A 158 -7.26 -5.41 -9.93
CA SER A 158 -7.10 -4.92 -11.31
C SER A 158 -5.87 -5.57 -11.94
N GLY A 159 -5.82 -5.65 -13.27
CA GLY A 159 -4.68 -6.19 -13.99
C GLY A 159 -4.33 -7.64 -13.63
N GLU A 160 -3.03 -7.89 -13.37
CA GLU A 160 -2.49 -9.22 -13.08
C GLU A 160 -1.72 -9.28 -11.75
N ASN A 161 -1.16 -8.15 -11.31
CA ASN A 161 -0.26 -8.07 -10.15
C ASN A 161 -0.97 -7.48 -8.92
N PHE A 162 -0.44 -7.78 -7.76
CA PHE A 162 -0.85 -7.21 -6.47
C PHE A 162 0.32 -7.29 -5.49
N ALA A 163 0.18 -6.65 -4.32
CA ALA A 163 1.16 -6.76 -3.27
C ALA A 163 0.66 -7.65 -2.13
N VAL A 164 1.61 -8.33 -1.47
CA VAL A 164 1.37 -9.12 -0.26
C VAL A 164 2.17 -8.52 0.88
N HIS A 165 1.48 -8.16 1.95
CA HIS A 165 2.07 -7.75 3.21
C HIS A 165 2.37 -8.97 4.06
N TYR A 166 3.54 -8.97 4.71
CA TYR A 166 3.87 -9.84 5.82
C TYR A 166 4.47 -9.03 6.96
N GLY A 167 3.97 -9.26 8.16
CA GLY A 167 4.56 -8.72 9.37
C GLY A 167 3.51 -8.29 10.39
N TYR A 168 3.85 -8.50 11.65
CA TYR A 168 3.04 -8.08 12.79
C TYR A 168 3.95 -7.84 14.00
N LYS A 169 3.46 -7.07 14.94
CA LYS A 169 4.14 -6.82 16.21
C LYS A 169 3.19 -7.11 17.36
N ASP A 170 3.61 -7.97 18.25
CA ASP A 170 3.00 -8.23 19.53
C ASP A 170 4.09 -8.33 20.62
N PHE A 171 3.71 -8.72 21.82
CA PHE A 171 4.64 -8.81 22.95
C PHE A 171 5.79 -9.81 22.72
N TYR A 172 5.59 -10.81 21.90
CA TYR A 172 6.56 -11.88 21.64
C TYR A 172 7.22 -11.78 20.26
N SER A 173 6.75 -10.86 19.42
CA SER A 173 7.31 -10.68 18.08
C SER A 173 8.76 -10.22 18.13
N TYR A 174 9.59 -10.79 17.29
CA TYR A 174 10.96 -10.35 17.06
C TYR A 174 11.06 -9.17 16.09
N ILE A 175 9.95 -8.80 15.47
CA ILE A 175 9.87 -7.65 14.57
C ILE A 175 9.86 -6.38 15.42
N GLU A 176 10.93 -5.60 15.38
CA GLU A 176 11.02 -4.33 16.09
C GLU A 176 10.20 -3.24 15.41
N ASN A 177 10.33 -3.14 14.08
CA ASN A 177 9.57 -2.22 13.26
C ASN A 177 8.51 -2.95 12.46
N LEU A 178 7.33 -2.34 12.33
CA LEU A 178 6.30 -2.82 11.42
C LEU A 178 6.67 -2.47 9.98
N PRO A 179 6.32 -3.34 9.00
CA PRO A 179 6.47 -3.01 7.59
C PRO A 179 5.71 -1.73 7.23
N GLU A 180 6.31 -0.90 6.40
CA GLU A 180 5.77 0.41 6.06
C GLU A 180 5.71 0.67 4.56
N LEU A 181 4.73 1.47 4.16
CA LEU A 181 4.69 2.21 2.91
C LEU A 181 4.95 3.67 3.23
N ARG A 182 5.87 4.31 2.51
CA ARG A 182 6.24 5.69 2.75
C ARG A 182 6.25 6.50 1.45
N PHE A 183 6.08 7.80 1.58
CA PHE A 183 6.23 8.72 0.46
C PHE A 183 7.69 9.17 0.33
N GLU A 184 8.26 9.06 -0.88
CA GLU A 184 9.67 9.38 -1.13
C GLU A 184 9.89 10.76 -1.76
N ASP A 185 8.82 11.48 -2.14
CA ASP A 185 8.92 12.85 -2.67
C ASP A 185 9.16 13.91 -1.57
N GLY A 186 9.16 13.51 -0.30
CA GLY A 186 9.37 14.41 0.85
C GLY A 186 8.13 15.19 1.27
N GLU A 187 6.97 14.90 0.70
CA GLU A 187 5.68 15.51 1.02
C GLU A 187 4.79 14.50 1.76
N MET A 188 3.73 15.02 2.38
CA MET A 188 2.68 14.19 2.97
C MET A 188 1.49 14.11 2.03
N HIS A 189 0.88 12.93 1.93
CA HIS A 189 -0.29 12.70 1.09
C HIS A 189 -1.39 11.96 1.84
N VAL A 190 -2.61 12.04 1.32
CA VAL A 190 -3.74 11.25 1.81
C VAL A 190 -3.83 9.97 0.99
N ILE A 191 -3.66 8.82 1.64
CA ILE A 191 -4.05 7.54 1.04
C ILE A 191 -5.58 7.47 1.14
N ASP A 192 -6.27 7.52 0.00
CA ASP A 192 -7.73 7.50 -0.04
C ASP A 192 -8.27 6.12 0.33
N HIS A 193 -7.77 5.09 -0.34
CA HIS A 193 -8.15 3.70 -0.10
C HIS A 193 -7.19 2.73 -0.76
N MET A 194 -7.34 1.46 -0.42
CA MET A 194 -6.80 0.31 -1.15
C MET A 194 -7.83 -0.83 -1.13
N TYR A 195 -7.60 -1.85 -1.94
CA TYR A 195 -8.37 -3.10 -1.84
C TYR A 195 -7.55 -4.15 -1.13
N VAL A 196 -8.19 -4.94 -0.27
CA VAL A 196 -7.50 -5.94 0.56
C VAL A 196 -8.22 -7.27 0.53
N THR A 197 -7.48 -8.35 0.69
CA THR A 197 -8.01 -9.70 0.86
C THR A 197 -7.06 -10.56 1.70
N ASN A 198 -7.54 -11.69 2.22
CA ASN A 198 -6.69 -12.68 2.88
C ASN A 198 -5.86 -13.45 1.84
N THR A 199 -4.68 -13.95 2.24
CA THR A 199 -3.94 -14.93 1.45
C THR A 199 -4.51 -16.34 1.68
N ASN A 200 -4.28 -17.27 0.74
CA ASN A 200 -4.69 -18.68 0.90
C ASN A 200 -4.03 -19.34 2.10
N TYR A 201 -2.79 -18.96 2.40
CA TYR A 201 -2.11 -19.45 3.59
C TYR A 201 -2.85 -19.03 4.88
N THR A 202 -3.21 -17.75 4.98
CA THR A 202 -4.00 -17.24 6.11
C THR A 202 -5.38 -17.93 6.18
N LEU A 203 -6.09 -18.03 5.06
CA LEU A 203 -7.41 -18.67 4.99
C LEU A 203 -7.37 -20.15 5.42
N ASN A 204 -6.36 -20.90 4.96
CA ASN A 204 -6.21 -22.29 5.40
C ASN A 204 -6.08 -22.39 6.92
N GLN A 205 -5.23 -21.57 7.52
CA GLN A 205 -5.04 -21.60 8.96
C GLN A 205 -6.28 -21.11 9.73
N LEU A 206 -7.01 -20.13 9.19
CA LEU A 206 -8.26 -19.65 9.78
C LEU A 206 -9.32 -20.76 9.83
N TYR A 207 -9.52 -21.49 8.72
CA TYR A 207 -10.57 -22.51 8.62
C TYR A 207 -10.17 -23.86 9.23
N ASN A 208 -8.92 -24.29 9.03
CA ASN A 208 -8.48 -25.65 9.37
C ASN A 208 -7.68 -25.71 10.67
N GLY A 209 -7.44 -24.57 11.29
CA GLY A 209 -6.61 -24.48 12.48
C GLY A 209 -5.12 -24.49 12.16
N VAL A 210 -4.33 -24.10 13.15
CA VAL A 210 -2.86 -24.13 13.06
C VAL A 210 -2.40 -25.53 13.39
N LYS A 211 -2.19 -26.35 12.36
CA LYS A 211 -1.70 -27.72 12.51
C LYS A 211 -0.17 -27.71 12.43
N SER A 212 0.51 -28.19 13.47
CA SER A 212 1.92 -28.56 13.37
C SER A 212 2.08 -30.04 13.61
N GLU A 213 2.84 -30.70 12.75
CA GLU A 213 3.19 -32.09 12.89
C GLU A 213 3.93 -32.41 14.21
N ALA A 214 4.60 -31.44 14.78
CA ALA A 214 5.33 -31.57 16.03
C ALA A 214 4.46 -31.33 17.28
N GLY A 215 3.16 -31.08 17.14
CA GLY A 215 2.29 -30.68 18.26
C GLY A 215 2.72 -29.37 18.93
N ASN A 216 3.51 -28.55 18.25
CA ASN A 216 4.15 -27.36 18.82
C ASN A 216 4.12 -26.21 17.84
N THR A 217 2.95 -25.85 17.42
CA THR A 217 2.74 -24.62 16.67
C THR A 217 2.92 -23.46 17.61
N PHE A 218 3.92 -22.67 17.44
CA PHE A 218 4.12 -21.39 18.14
C PHE A 218 3.33 -21.20 19.45
N GLY A 219 2.99 -22.31 20.13
CA GLY A 219 2.27 -22.35 21.39
C GLY A 219 0.77 -22.09 21.34
N GLY A 220 0.16 -22.03 20.15
CA GLY A 220 -1.27 -21.81 19.95
C GLY A 220 -2.08 -23.10 19.84
N ASN A 221 -3.38 -23.00 20.15
CA ASN A 221 -4.37 -24.07 20.02
C ASN A 221 -5.53 -23.64 19.11
N TRP A 222 -5.25 -22.85 18.09
CA TRP A 222 -6.27 -22.43 17.15
C TRP A 222 -6.78 -23.63 16.36
N GLU A 223 -8.07 -23.96 16.52
CA GLU A 223 -8.70 -25.12 15.91
C GLU A 223 -9.61 -24.77 14.71
N GLY A 224 -9.73 -23.49 14.41
CA GLY A 224 -10.58 -22.94 13.36
C GLY A 224 -11.55 -21.88 13.85
N LEU A 225 -12.33 -21.31 12.94
CA LEU A 225 -13.21 -20.17 13.20
C LEU A 225 -14.29 -20.48 14.25
N THR A 226 -14.54 -19.51 15.12
CA THR A 226 -15.61 -19.48 16.10
C THR A 226 -16.47 -18.23 15.91
N GLU A 227 -17.66 -18.17 16.52
CA GLU A 227 -18.54 -16.99 16.46
C GLU A 227 -17.88 -15.73 17.08
N ASP A 228 -16.96 -15.90 18.03
CA ASP A 228 -16.30 -14.82 18.75
C ASP A 228 -14.94 -14.43 18.14
N ALA A 229 -14.47 -15.19 17.14
CA ALA A 229 -13.20 -14.94 16.48
C ALA A 229 -13.20 -13.61 15.70
N TRP A 230 -12.11 -12.85 15.79
CA TRP A 230 -11.91 -11.69 14.94
C TRP A 230 -10.43 -11.47 14.67
N LEU A 231 -10.16 -11.02 13.44
CA LEU A 231 -8.85 -10.60 12.96
C LEU A 231 -8.99 -9.28 12.22
N LYS A 232 -8.18 -8.32 12.59
CA LYS A 232 -8.12 -7.00 11.94
C LYS A 232 -6.72 -6.71 11.43
N ILE A 233 -6.66 -5.97 10.35
CA ILE A 233 -5.49 -5.19 9.98
C ILE A 233 -5.70 -3.74 10.44
N VAL A 234 -4.62 -3.10 10.86
CA VAL A 234 -4.61 -1.70 11.30
C VAL A 234 -3.54 -0.96 10.52
N ALA A 235 -3.93 0.17 9.93
CA ALA A 235 -3.02 1.13 9.34
C ALA A 235 -2.76 2.25 10.35
N TYR A 236 -1.51 2.49 10.70
CA TYR A 236 -1.05 3.59 11.55
C TYR A 236 -0.39 4.66 10.71
N GLY A 237 -0.92 5.88 10.72
CA GLY A 237 -0.37 7.01 9.99
C GLY A 237 0.67 7.78 10.81
N PHE A 238 1.72 8.24 10.15
CA PHE A 238 2.79 9.07 10.74
C PHE A 238 3.04 10.29 9.87
N ASP A 239 3.30 11.44 10.50
CA ASP A 239 3.64 12.71 9.83
C ASP A 239 5.16 12.91 9.65
N ASP A 240 5.97 12.00 10.16
CA ASP A 240 7.42 11.99 10.03
C ASP A 240 7.88 10.67 9.39
N VAL A 241 8.51 10.76 8.23
CA VAL A 241 9.07 9.60 7.52
C VAL A 241 10.15 8.90 8.35
N GLU A 242 10.86 9.63 9.22
CA GLU A 242 11.90 9.09 10.10
C GLU A 242 11.36 8.61 11.46
N ALA A 243 10.02 8.61 11.65
CA ALA A 243 9.42 8.12 12.89
C ALA A 243 9.89 6.70 13.22
N ASP A 244 10.45 6.51 14.40
CA ASP A 244 11.01 5.23 14.85
C ASP A 244 9.93 4.21 15.29
N ALA A 245 10.35 3.03 15.74
CA ALA A 245 9.46 1.94 16.18
C ALA A 245 8.59 2.28 17.41
N TYR A 246 8.92 3.35 18.12
CA TYR A 246 8.26 3.79 19.36
C TYR A 246 7.46 5.07 19.17
N ALA A 247 7.49 5.65 17.97
CA ALA A 247 6.72 6.84 17.67
C ALA A 247 5.22 6.55 17.77
N GLU A 248 4.48 7.49 18.35
CA GLU A 248 3.02 7.41 18.39
C GLU A 248 2.46 7.80 17.02
N PRO A 249 1.52 7.03 16.46
CA PRO A 249 0.87 7.39 15.21
C PRO A 249 -0.02 8.64 15.40
N ILE A 250 -0.18 9.43 14.34
CA ILE A 250 -1.11 10.58 14.36
C ILE A 250 -2.57 10.13 14.34
N ASP A 251 -2.85 9.02 13.65
CA ASP A 251 -4.18 8.38 13.60
C ASP A 251 -4.04 6.91 13.19
N SER A 252 -5.15 6.16 13.25
CA SER A 252 -5.20 4.77 12.81
C SER A 252 -6.56 4.40 12.24
N VAL A 253 -6.57 3.49 11.27
CA VAL A 253 -7.79 2.93 10.67
C VAL A 253 -7.72 1.42 10.68
N GLU A 254 -8.81 0.79 11.10
CA GLU A 254 -8.94 -0.66 11.22
C GLU A 254 -9.78 -1.24 10.07
N PHE A 255 -9.50 -2.49 9.71
CA PHE A 255 -10.29 -3.27 8.78
C PHE A 255 -10.40 -4.73 9.27
N TYR A 256 -11.62 -5.28 9.28
CA TYR A 256 -11.84 -6.67 9.68
C TYR A 256 -11.59 -7.63 8.51
N LEU A 257 -10.56 -8.46 8.62
CA LEU A 257 -10.35 -9.62 7.75
C LEU A 257 -11.22 -10.81 8.16
N VAL A 258 -11.55 -10.88 9.46
CA VAL A 258 -12.43 -11.90 10.05
C VAL A 258 -13.30 -11.25 11.12
N GLN A 259 -14.58 -11.58 11.13
CA GLN A 259 -15.51 -11.23 12.21
C GLN A 259 -16.53 -12.37 12.38
N GLY A 260 -16.30 -13.23 13.33
CA GLY A 260 -17.04 -14.47 13.49
C GLY A 260 -16.87 -15.37 12.27
N GLU A 261 -17.98 -15.81 11.71
CA GLU A 261 -18.00 -16.62 10.48
C GLU A 261 -17.79 -15.81 9.19
N ASN A 262 -17.81 -14.47 9.29
CA ASN A 262 -17.57 -13.61 8.12
C ASN A 262 -16.06 -13.47 7.90
N VAL A 263 -15.57 -14.06 6.83
CA VAL A 263 -14.17 -14.05 6.42
C VAL A 263 -14.06 -13.37 5.04
N VAL A 264 -13.10 -12.48 4.91
CA VAL A 264 -12.80 -11.84 3.62
C VAL A 264 -12.10 -12.85 2.72
N THR A 265 -12.75 -13.22 1.62
CA THR A 265 -12.25 -14.18 0.60
C THR A 265 -12.21 -13.58 -0.80
N ASP A 266 -12.54 -12.29 -0.92
CA ASP A 266 -12.52 -11.53 -2.15
C ASP A 266 -12.06 -10.10 -1.82
N TRP A 267 -11.65 -9.34 -2.83
CA TRP A 267 -11.18 -7.97 -2.64
C TRP A 267 -12.24 -7.07 -2.02
N GLN A 268 -11.87 -6.40 -0.95
CA GLN A 268 -12.72 -5.45 -0.25
C GLN A 268 -12.03 -4.10 -0.15
N LYS A 269 -12.79 -3.04 -0.40
CA LYS A 269 -12.29 -1.68 -0.28
C LYS A 269 -12.04 -1.32 1.19
N TRP A 270 -10.82 -0.90 1.50
CA TRP A 270 -10.44 -0.32 2.77
C TRP A 270 -10.23 1.18 2.63
N ASP A 271 -11.13 1.98 3.21
CA ASP A 271 -11.03 3.44 3.23
C ASP A 271 -9.98 3.86 4.26
N LEU A 272 -8.93 4.53 3.81
CA LEU A 272 -7.82 5.02 4.63
C LEU A 272 -7.82 6.54 4.77
N SER A 273 -8.78 7.23 4.16
CA SER A 273 -8.81 8.69 4.09
C SER A 273 -8.89 9.36 5.47
N ALA A 274 -9.37 8.65 6.49
CA ALA A 274 -9.44 9.14 7.86
C ALA A 274 -8.05 9.33 8.52
N LEU A 275 -6.98 8.69 7.99
CA LEU A 275 -5.61 8.94 8.46
C LEU A 275 -5.16 10.40 8.22
N GLY A 276 -5.81 11.11 7.26
CA GLY A 276 -5.38 12.43 6.85
C GLY A 276 -4.10 12.40 6.02
N GLU A 277 -3.36 13.52 6.00
CA GLU A 277 -2.06 13.60 5.34
C GLU A 277 -1.00 12.89 6.20
N VAL A 278 -0.32 11.92 5.60
CA VAL A 278 0.73 11.11 6.23
C VAL A 278 2.01 11.11 5.42
N ALA A 279 3.17 11.02 6.08
CA ALA A 279 4.45 10.77 5.43
C ALA A 279 4.68 9.27 5.20
N LYS A 280 4.09 8.43 6.05
CA LYS A 280 4.12 6.97 5.93
C LYS A 280 2.98 6.30 6.69
N VAL A 281 2.75 5.04 6.33
CA VAL A 281 1.79 4.15 7.00
C VAL A 281 2.49 2.85 7.37
N ARG A 282 2.25 2.37 8.59
CA ARG A 282 2.67 1.03 9.06
C ARG A 282 1.45 0.16 9.28
N PHE A 283 1.62 -1.14 9.04
CA PHE A 283 0.53 -2.09 9.19
C PHE A 283 0.81 -3.07 10.32
N ASN A 284 -0.24 -3.43 11.06
CA ASN A 284 -0.17 -4.45 12.09
C ASN A 284 -1.46 -5.29 12.09
N PHE A 285 -1.42 -6.41 12.81
CA PHE A 285 -2.57 -7.26 13.09
C PHE A 285 -3.02 -7.08 14.54
N LEU A 286 -4.35 -7.01 14.72
CA LEU A 286 -5.02 -7.19 16.00
C LEU A 286 -5.94 -8.40 15.90
N TYR A 287 -6.04 -9.18 16.96
CA TYR A 287 -6.71 -10.46 16.93
C TYR A 287 -7.40 -10.80 18.25
N SER A 288 -8.42 -11.67 18.19
CA SER A 288 -9.08 -12.19 19.38
C SER A 288 -8.14 -13.11 20.17
N ASP A 289 -8.36 -13.19 21.49
CA ASP A 289 -7.51 -14.00 22.40
C ASP A 289 -7.35 -15.44 21.93
N GLU A 290 -8.34 -15.99 21.26
CA GLU A 290 -8.35 -17.36 20.73
C GLU A 290 -7.28 -17.59 19.65
N MET A 291 -6.94 -16.52 18.90
CA MET A 291 -5.88 -16.56 17.88
C MET A 291 -4.50 -16.30 18.46
N GLY A 292 -4.42 -16.07 19.76
CA GLY A 292 -3.18 -15.90 20.51
C GLY A 292 -2.70 -17.22 21.10
N GLY A 293 -1.39 -17.37 21.23
CA GLY A 293 -0.75 -18.50 21.87
C GLY A 293 0.27 -18.08 22.92
N LYS A 294 1.02 -19.04 23.39
CA LYS A 294 2.09 -18.81 24.38
C LYS A 294 3.11 -17.75 23.92
N TYR A 295 3.29 -17.63 22.61
CA TYR A 295 4.28 -16.76 21.98
C TYR A 295 3.65 -15.66 21.13
N GLY A 296 2.39 -15.27 21.41
CA GLY A 296 1.67 -14.21 20.71
C GLY A 296 0.79 -14.73 19.58
N PHE A 297 0.68 -13.97 18.53
CA PHE A 297 -0.17 -14.25 17.37
C PHE A 297 0.20 -15.56 16.67
N THR A 298 -0.78 -16.42 16.43
CA THR A 298 -0.56 -17.77 15.89
C THR A 298 -1.04 -17.97 14.46
N ILE A 299 -1.81 -17.02 13.93
CA ILE A 299 -2.24 -17.05 12.55
C ILE A 299 -1.14 -16.39 11.67
N PRO A 300 -0.94 -16.84 10.43
CA PRO A 300 0.00 -16.17 9.53
C PRO A 300 -0.32 -14.70 9.34
N GLY A 301 0.65 -13.82 9.60
CA GLY A 301 0.49 -12.36 9.52
C GLY A 301 0.58 -11.84 8.09
N TYR A 302 -0.25 -12.38 7.18
CA TYR A 302 -0.29 -12.03 5.76
C TYR A 302 -1.65 -11.47 5.37
N PHE A 303 -1.65 -10.43 4.56
CA PHE A 303 -2.79 -10.01 3.75
C PHE A 303 -2.29 -9.50 2.40
N ALA A 304 -3.13 -9.57 1.38
CA ALA A 304 -2.84 -8.98 0.08
C ALA A 304 -3.56 -7.64 -0.09
N TYR A 305 -2.96 -6.74 -0.86
CA TYR A 305 -3.58 -5.47 -1.20
C TYR A 305 -3.26 -5.07 -2.64
N ASP A 306 -4.15 -4.24 -3.22
CA ASP A 306 -4.08 -3.80 -4.60
C ASP A 306 -4.73 -2.42 -4.74
N ASP A 307 -4.50 -1.74 -5.86
CA ASP A 307 -5.10 -0.46 -6.22
C ASP A 307 -5.03 0.59 -5.09
N VAL A 308 -3.81 0.91 -4.67
CA VAL A 308 -3.60 1.92 -3.61
C VAL A 308 -3.80 3.32 -4.19
N ALA A 309 -4.92 3.95 -3.85
CA ALA A 309 -5.29 5.27 -4.36
C ALA A 309 -4.79 6.38 -3.44
N VAL A 310 -4.07 7.35 -4.00
CA VAL A 310 -3.49 8.50 -3.29
C VAL A 310 -4.05 9.79 -3.87
N ARG A 311 -4.37 10.76 -3.00
CA ARG A 311 -4.88 12.08 -3.39
C ARG A 311 -3.73 13.02 -3.69
N PHE A 312 -3.75 13.59 -4.88
CA PHE A 312 -2.84 14.66 -5.30
C PHE A 312 -3.62 15.94 -5.60
N PRO A 313 -3.08 17.12 -5.28
CA PRO A 313 -3.70 18.38 -5.71
C PRO A 313 -3.83 18.39 -7.23
N LYS A 314 -5.02 18.70 -7.75
CA LYS A 314 -5.15 18.94 -9.19
C LYS A 314 -4.23 20.08 -9.57
N GLN A 315 -3.34 19.85 -10.52
CA GLN A 315 -2.58 20.95 -11.12
C GLN A 315 -3.57 21.89 -11.78
N SER A 316 -3.72 23.09 -11.22
CA SER A 316 -4.42 24.16 -11.93
C SER A 316 -3.67 24.39 -13.22
N THR A 317 -4.25 23.96 -14.35
CA THR A 317 -3.73 24.37 -15.65
C THR A 317 -3.73 25.89 -15.64
N ALA A 318 -2.55 26.48 -15.77
CA ALA A 318 -2.31 27.92 -15.67
C ALA A 318 -3.06 28.75 -16.72
N LEU A 319 -4.08 28.18 -17.38
CA LEU A 319 -4.99 28.85 -18.33
C LEU A 319 -6.22 29.46 -17.65
N GLU A 320 -6.53 29.16 -16.39
CA GLU A 320 -7.68 29.75 -15.70
C GLU A 320 -7.35 31.07 -14.95
N ASN A 321 -6.08 31.41 -14.74
CA ASN A 321 -5.66 32.63 -14.05
C ASN A 321 -5.01 33.67 -14.91
N THR A 322 -5.21 33.67 -16.23
CA THR A 322 -5.16 34.90 -16.98
C THR A 322 -6.44 35.68 -16.68
N GLN A 323 -6.53 36.30 -15.50
CA GLN A 323 -7.25 37.57 -15.44
C GLN A 323 -6.69 38.37 -16.61
N SER A 324 -7.49 38.48 -17.66
CA SER A 324 -7.23 39.42 -18.74
C SER A 324 -7.11 40.80 -18.07
N HIS A 325 -5.87 41.22 -17.80
CA HIS A 325 -5.62 42.63 -17.79
C HIS A 325 -6.04 43.09 -19.19
N THR A 326 -7.30 43.45 -19.34
CA THR A 326 -7.78 44.21 -20.46
C THR A 326 -6.95 45.51 -20.46
N SER A 327 -5.77 45.41 -21.05
CA SER A 327 -5.08 46.62 -21.48
C SER A 327 -6.05 47.26 -22.48
N HIS A 328 -6.73 48.31 -22.05
CA HIS A 328 -7.61 49.09 -22.92
C HIS A 328 -6.75 49.78 -23.98
N ALA A 329 -6.35 49.03 -25.00
CA ALA A 329 -5.73 49.60 -26.17
C ALA A 329 -6.85 50.21 -27.03
N GLN A 330 -6.89 51.51 -27.08
CA GLN A 330 -7.79 52.24 -27.98
C GLN A 330 -7.08 52.55 -29.31
N LYS A 331 -7.75 52.25 -30.42
CA LYS A 331 -7.31 52.67 -31.76
C LYS A 331 -7.94 54.03 -32.07
N ILE A 332 -7.16 55.02 -32.34
CA ILE A 332 -7.61 56.31 -32.73
C ILE A 332 -7.00 56.73 -34.08
N ILE A 333 -7.70 57.53 -34.84
CA ILE A 333 -7.15 58.20 -36.06
C ILE A 333 -6.92 59.69 -35.75
N ARG A 334 -5.67 60.14 -35.83
CA ARG A 334 -5.30 61.53 -35.66
C ARG A 334 -4.47 61.94 -36.87
N ASN A 335 -4.89 63.01 -37.51
CA ASN A 335 -4.26 63.56 -38.75
C ASN A 335 -4.10 62.49 -39.86
N GLY A 336 -5.07 61.57 -39.99
CA GLY A 336 -5.05 60.51 -41.00
C GLY A 336 -4.13 59.33 -40.69
N GLN A 337 -3.50 59.31 -39.52
CA GLN A 337 -2.67 58.18 -39.05
C GLN A 337 -3.39 57.37 -37.97
N LEU A 338 -3.32 56.05 -38.07
CA LEU A 338 -3.83 55.12 -37.04
C LEU A 338 -2.80 55.04 -35.89
N LEU A 339 -3.26 55.39 -34.70
CA LEU A 339 -2.48 55.30 -33.47
C LEU A 339 -3.14 54.31 -32.53
N ILE A 340 -2.32 53.59 -31.73
CA ILE A 340 -2.76 52.67 -30.66
C ILE A 340 -2.37 53.36 -29.35
N ILE A 341 -3.36 53.63 -28.51
CA ILE A 341 -3.13 54.11 -27.14
C ILE A 341 -3.16 52.90 -26.24
N ARG A 342 -2.06 52.65 -25.52
CA ARG A 342 -1.95 51.63 -24.51
C ARG A 342 -1.27 52.20 -23.27
N ASP A 343 -1.89 52.03 -22.10
CA ASP A 343 -1.36 52.53 -20.82
C ASP A 343 -0.99 54.02 -20.83
N GLY A 344 -1.81 54.83 -21.54
CA GLY A 344 -1.61 56.28 -21.66
C GLY A 344 -0.49 56.71 -22.61
N LYS A 345 0.13 55.81 -23.36
CA LYS A 345 1.15 56.09 -24.39
C LYS A 345 0.59 55.85 -25.77
N GLU A 346 0.99 56.70 -26.71
CA GLU A 346 0.59 56.59 -28.12
C GLU A 346 1.69 55.85 -28.91
N TYR A 347 1.28 54.90 -29.72
CA TYR A 347 2.17 54.13 -30.60
C TYR A 347 1.66 54.23 -32.04
N ASN A 348 2.54 54.45 -33.01
CA ASN A 348 2.21 54.31 -34.41
C ASN A 348 2.15 52.86 -34.86
N MET A 349 1.79 52.60 -36.12
CA MET A 349 1.72 51.24 -36.68
C MET A 349 3.05 50.48 -36.69
N LEU A 350 4.17 51.17 -36.48
CA LEU A 350 5.51 50.58 -36.40
C LEU A 350 5.96 50.31 -34.94
N GLY A 351 5.07 50.58 -33.95
CA GLY A 351 5.37 50.35 -32.54
C GLY A 351 6.28 51.40 -31.89
N GLN A 352 6.41 52.57 -32.51
CA GLN A 352 7.24 53.70 -32.05
C GLN A 352 6.37 54.82 -31.46
#